data_2649a6053b79d92440f7d3d106c2a05a
#
_entry.id   2649a6053b79d92440f7d3d106c2a05a
#
_cell.length_a   1.000
_cell.length_b   1.000
_cell.length_c   1.000
_cell.angle_alpha   90.00
_cell.angle_beta   90.00
_cell.angle_gamma   90.00
#
_symmetry.space_group_name_H-M   'P 1'
#
loop_
_entity.id
_entity.type
_entity.pdbx_description
1 polymer ?
#
loop_
_entity_poly.entity_id
_entity_poly.type
_entity_poly.pdbx_seq_one_letter_code
_entity_poly.pdbx_strand_id
1 'polypeptide(L)'
;LLEDAEITVEEQLERLERRVEEFVACIRGLPDRQFLAKMNGWSPRDVVAHLIGWSTYTIEGCEEMRRGERPSYLSDWRVDFQNINAVSVQRFCSEDKQELLDELAASLEVLKQYLRSIPREEWASNPGVNYLGYRITVQNSIEGLTGDYAHHTRQVEEWVASLK
;
A
#
# COMPACT_ATOMS: atom_id res chain seq x y z
N LEU A 1 27.27 7.43 19.19
CA LEU A 1 25.96 7.90 18.76
C LEU A 1 26.01 7.90 17.24
N LEU A 2 25.47 6.81 16.62
CA LEU A 2 25.14 6.82 15.21
C LEU A 2 23.92 7.76 15.11
N GLU A 3 24.10 8.93 14.51
CA GLU A 3 22.99 9.72 14.02
C GLU A 3 22.19 8.80 13.09
N ASP A 4 20.92 8.55 13.42
CA ASP A 4 20.01 7.89 12.49
C ASP A 4 19.99 8.77 11.24
N ALA A 5 20.67 8.31 10.19
CA ALA A 5 20.71 9.03 8.92
C ALA A 5 19.27 9.13 8.44
N GLU A 6 18.78 10.37 8.36
CA GLU A 6 17.44 10.66 7.91
C GLU A 6 17.29 10.11 6.48
N ILE A 7 16.37 9.15 6.31
CA ILE A 7 16.14 8.51 5.02
C ILE A 7 15.67 9.56 4.01
N THR A 8 16.29 9.60 2.85
CA THR A 8 15.91 10.54 1.80
C THR A 8 14.59 10.13 1.13
N VAL A 9 13.94 11.09 0.48
CA VAL A 9 12.72 10.84 -0.31
C VAL A 9 13.00 9.79 -1.39
N GLU A 10 14.12 9.90 -2.07
CA GLU A 10 14.55 8.98 -3.13
C GLU A 10 14.73 7.56 -2.59
N GLU A 11 15.43 7.41 -1.48
CA GLU A 11 15.62 6.10 -0.84
C GLU A 11 14.30 5.47 -0.40
N GLN A 12 13.34 6.31 0.04
CA GLN A 12 12.03 5.84 0.43
C GLN A 12 11.20 5.37 -0.78
N LEU A 13 11.25 6.10 -1.89
CA LEU A 13 10.61 5.70 -3.16
C LEU A 13 11.25 4.43 -3.74
N GLU A 14 12.58 4.32 -3.75
CA GLU A 14 13.28 3.11 -4.17
C GLU A 14 12.93 1.90 -3.32
N ARG A 15 12.76 2.10 -2.02
CA ARG A 15 12.35 1.05 -1.09
C ARG A 15 10.93 0.58 -1.38
N LEU A 16 10.01 1.50 -1.65
CA LEU A 16 8.64 1.18 -2.07
C LEU A 16 8.66 0.38 -3.38
N GLU A 17 9.35 0.87 -4.41
CA GLU A 17 9.46 0.20 -5.72
C GLU A 17 9.96 -1.24 -5.58
N ARG A 18 11.01 -1.45 -4.80
CA ARG A 18 11.57 -2.78 -4.55
C ARG A 18 10.54 -3.73 -3.92
N ARG A 19 9.79 -3.28 -2.92
CA ARG A 19 8.76 -4.10 -2.28
C ARG A 19 7.60 -4.42 -3.21
N VAL A 20 7.24 -3.48 -4.07
CA VAL A 20 6.26 -3.71 -5.13
C VAL A 20 6.75 -4.76 -6.12
N GLU A 21 7.98 -4.66 -6.60
CA GLU A 21 8.58 -5.64 -7.53
C GLU A 21 8.60 -7.04 -6.92
N GLU A 22 9.01 -7.17 -5.66
CA GLU A 22 8.99 -8.44 -4.92
C GLU A 22 7.58 -9.02 -4.85
N PHE A 23 6.59 -8.20 -4.52
CA PHE A 23 5.18 -8.60 -4.46
C PHE A 23 4.65 -9.05 -5.84
N VAL A 24 4.87 -8.24 -6.87
CA VAL A 24 4.43 -8.54 -8.25
C VAL A 24 5.06 -9.85 -8.73
N ALA A 25 6.35 -10.07 -8.48
CA ALA A 25 7.02 -11.31 -8.83
C ALA A 25 6.41 -12.53 -8.12
N CYS A 26 6.09 -12.38 -6.83
CA CYS A 26 5.42 -13.40 -6.04
C CYS A 26 4.04 -13.75 -6.64
N ILE A 27 3.21 -12.77 -6.93
CA ILE A 27 1.87 -12.98 -7.52
C ILE A 27 1.96 -13.58 -8.92
N ARG A 28 2.87 -13.06 -9.75
CA ARG A 28 3.05 -13.56 -11.13
C ARG A 28 3.44 -15.03 -11.17
N GLY A 29 4.20 -15.48 -10.19
CA GLY A 29 4.63 -16.89 -10.07
C GLY A 29 3.53 -17.85 -9.64
N LEU A 30 2.36 -17.38 -9.17
CA LEU A 30 1.27 -18.24 -8.75
C LEU A 30 0.54 -18.86 -9.94
N PRO A 31 0.21 -20.16 -9.89
CA PRO A 31 -0.80 -20.73 -10.78
C PRO A 31 -2.16 -20.01 -10.61
N ASP A 32 -2.97 -19.90 -11.67
CA ASP A 32 -4.24 -19.17 -11.63
C ASP A 32 -5.18 -19.70 -10.55
N ARG A 33 -5.22 -21.02 -10.34
CA ARG A 33 -6.01 -21.64 -9.26
C ARG A 33 -5.59 -21.16 -7.88
N GLN A 34 -4.31 -20.89 -7.65
CA GLN A 34 -3.81 -20.38 -6.37
C GLN A 34 -4.07 -18.88 -6.26
N PHE A 35 -3.96 -18.15 -7.35
CA PHE A 35 -4.30 -16.72 -7.37
C PHE A 35 -5.73 -16.45 -6.91
N LEU A 36 -6.67 -17.34 -7.23
CA LEU A 36 -8.09 -17.22 -6.87
C LEU A 36 -8.45 -17.96 -5.57
N ALA A 37 -7.57 -18.80 -5.03
CA ALA A 37 -7.87 -19.58 -3.84
C ALA A 37 -7.78 -18.74 -2.55
N LYS A 38 -8.71 -18.96 -1.63
CA LYS A 38 -8.69 -18.29 -0.32
C LYS A 38 -7.54 -18.80 0.54
N MET A 39 -6.76 -17.88 1.08
CA MET A 39 -5.69 -18.15 2.04
C MET A 39 -6.28 -18.26 3.46
N ASN A 40 -6.67 -17.13 4.01
CA ASN A 40 -7.35 -17.04 5.30
C ASN A 40 -8.31 -15.83 5.24
N GLY A 41 -9.43 -16.03 4.57
CA GLY A 41 -10.42 -14.99 4.27
C GLY A 41 -10.22 -14.37 2.87
N TRP A 42 -9.04 -13.86 2.55
CA TRP A 42 -8.70 -13.29 1.25
C TRP A 42 -7.94 -14.28 0.36
N SER A 43 -8.11 -14.12 -0.96
CA SER A 43 -7.24 -14.73 -1.96
C SER A 43 -6.08 -13.78 -2.31
N PRO A 44 -5.00 -14.26 -2.96
CA PRO A 44 -3.99 -13.38 -3.54
C PRO A 44 -4.59 -12.31 -4.47
N ARG A 45 -5.63 -12.63 -5.23
CA ARG A 45 -6.40 -11.68 -6.03
C ARG A 45 -6.95 -10.53 -5.17
N ASP A 46 -7.57 -10.87 -4.04
CA ASP A 46 -8.15 -9.87 -3.12
C ASP A 46 -7.07 -8.96 -2.54
N VAL A 47 -5.89 -9.49 -2.28
CA VAL A 47 -4.73 -8.70 -1.83
C VAL A 47 -4.28 -7.71 -2.90
N VAL A 48 -4.19 -8.13 -4.17
CA VAL A 48 -3.84 -7.20 -5.25
C VAL A 48 -4.89 -6.08 -5.35
N ALA A 49 -6.16 -6.41 -5.33
CA ALA A 49 -7.26 -5.45 -5.36
C ALA A 49 -7.19 -4.44 -4.21
N HIS A 50 -6.91 -4.91 -3.00
CA HIS A 50 -6.69 -4.10 -1.82
C HIS A 50 -5.53 -3.09 -2.02
N LEU A 51 -4.40 -3.54 -2.53
CA LEU A 51 -3.22 -2.69 -2.76
C LEU A 51 -3.45 -1.65 -3.88
N ILE A 52 -4.23 -1.98 -4.92
CA ILE A 52 -4.67 -1.00 -5.92
C ILE A 52 -5.45 0.13 -5.24
N GLY A 53 -6.41 -0.21 -4.39
CA GLY A 53 -7.20 0.78 -3.64
C GLY A 53 -6.31 1.68 -2.76
N TRP A 54 -5.33 1.11 -2.08
CA TRP A 54 -4.44 1.86 -1.21
C TRP A 54 -3.52 2.83 -1.95
N SER A 55 -3.23 2.62 -3.22
CA SER A 55 -2.55 3.64 -4.02
C SER A 55 -3.37 4.93 -4.10
N THR A 56 -4.68 4.81 -4.33
CA THR A 56 -5.60 5.96 -4.37
C THR A 56 -5.77 6.59 -2.98
N TYR A 57 -6.04 5.78 -1.95
CA TYR A 57 -6.21 6.28 -0.58
C TYR A 57 -4.95 6.98 -0.06
N THR A 58 -3.76 6.53 -0.45
CA THR A 58 -2.51 7.19 -0.08
C THR A 58 -2.41 8.58 -0.71
N ILE A 59 -2.77 8.74 -1.98
CA ILE A 59 -2.79 10.05 -2.63
C ILE A 59 -3.79 10.98 -1.93
N GLU A 60 -5.03 10.54 -1.77
CA GLU A 60 -6.09 11.33 -1.13
C GLU A 60 -5.71 11.71 0.30
N GLY A 61 -5.20 10.76 1.07
CA GLY A 61 -4.77 11.00 2.44
C GLY A 61 -3.58 11.96 2.54
N CYS A 62 -2.62 11.90 1.61
CA CYS A 62 -1.52 12.85 1.55
C CYS A 62 -2.02 14.27 1.21
N GLU A 63 -2.97 14.40 0.30
CA GLU A 63 -3.58 15.69 -0.03
C GLU A 63 -4.32 16.30 1.16
N GLU A 64 -5.09 15.47 1.88
CA GLU A 64 -5.80 15.89 3.09
C GLU A 64 -4.82 16.34 4.18
N MET A 65 -3.77 15.55 4.44
CA MET A 65 -2.73 15.90 5.42
C MET A 65 -2.02 17.23 5.07
N ARG A 66 -1.71 17.45 3.81
CA ARG A 66 -1.06 18.69 3.35
C ARG A 66 -1.94 19.92 3.54
N ARG A 67 -3.27 19.74 3.60
CA ARG A 67 -4.23 20.78 3.97
C ARG A 67 -4.46 20.91 5.47
N GLY A 68 -3.79 20.10 6.30
CA GLY A 68 -3.99 20.05 7.75
C GLY A 68 -5.23 19.26 8.18
N GLU A 69 -5.76 18.43 7.29
CA GLU A 69 -6.92 17.58 7.54
C GLU A 69 -6.46 16.15 7.86
N ARG A 70 -7.24 15.45 8.68
CA ARG A 70 -7.00 14.03 8.93
C ARG A 70 -7.42 13.22 7.70
N PRO A 71 -6.59 12.26 7.24
CA PRO A 71 -6.98 11.39 6.14
C PRO A 71 -8.33 10.71 6.35
N SER A 72 -9.20 10.78 5.35
CA SER A 72 -10.56 10.23 5.44
C SER A 72 -10.58 8.73 5.73
N TYR A 73 -9.59 7.97 5.24
CA TYR A 73 -9.47 6.55 5.52
C TYR A 73 -9.21 6.22 7.00
N LEU A 74 -8.76 7.20 7.80
CA LEU A 74 -8.57 7.05 9.26
C LEU A 74 -9.87 7.28 10.05
N SER A 75 -10.98 7.61 9.40
CA SER A 75 -12.24 7.88 10.09
C SER A 75 -12.86 6.65 10.75
N ASP A 76 -12.55 5.46 10.23
CA ASP A 76 -13.14 4.18 10.68
C ASP A 76 -12.10 3.22 11.28
N TRP A 77 -11.22 3.75 12.12
CA TRP A 77 -10.18 2.97 12.79
C TRP A 77 -10.69 1.80 13.65
N ARG A 78 -11.98 1.84 14.05
CA ARG A 78 -12.59 0.82 14.93
C ARG A 78 -12.81 -0.52 14.24
N VAL A 79 -12.92 -0.52 12.94
CA VAL A 79 -13.15 -1.71 12.11
C VAL A 79 -11.90 -2.15 11.34
N ASP A 80 -10.75 -1.67 11.75
CA ASP A 80 -9.45 -2.09 11.21
C ASP A 80 -9.37 -1.98 9.68
N PHE A 81 -9.90 -0.89 9.13
CA PHE A 81 -10.00 -0.62 7.69
C PHE A 81 -10.80 -1.66 6.87
N GLN A 82 -11.56 -2.53 7.51
CA GLN A 82 -12.27 -3.62 6.83
C GLN A 82 -13.23 -3.12 5.75
N ASN A 83 -13.97 -2.04 6.02
CA ASN A 83 -14.92 -1.49 5.05
C ASN A 83 -14.21 -0.90 3.83
N ILE A 84 -13.12 -0.16 4.04
CA ILE A 84 -12.31 0.43 2.97
C ILE A 84 -11.71 -0.66 2.09
N ASN A 85 -11.16 -1.69 2.72
CA ASN A 85 -10.57 -2.82 2.03
C ASN A 85 -11.61 -3.60 1.23
N ALA A 86 -12.81 -3.84 1.80
CA ALA A 86 -13.90 -4.51 1.12
C ALA A 86 -14.37 -3.75 -0.14
N VAL A 87 -14.43 -2.43 -0.09
CA VAL A 87 -14.77 -1.60 -1.25
C VAL A 87 -13.74 -1.79 -2.37
N SER A 88 -12.46 -1.80 -2.06
CA SER A 88 -11.39 -2.03 -3.05
C SER A 88 -11.48 -3.43 -3.66
N VAL A 89 -11.68 -4.45 -2.85
CA VAL A 89 -11.82 -5.84 -3.31
C VAL A 89 -13.04 -6.03 -4.23
N GLN A 90 -14.14 -5.34 -3.97
CA GLN A 90 -15.32 -5.36 -4.83
C GLN A 90 -15.11 -4.57 -6.12
N ARG A 91 -14.42 -3.45 -6.06
CA ARG A 91 -14.17 -2.58 -7.22
C ARG A 91 -13.23 -3.22 -8.21
N PHE A 92 -12.13 -3.81 -7.74
CA PHE A 92 -11.09 -4.44 -8.57
C PHE A 92 -11.28 -5.96 -8.56
N CYS A 93 -12.34 -6.43 -9.19
CA CYS A 93 -12.82 -7.80 -9.07
C CYS A 93 -12.45 -8.73 -10.24
N SER A 94 -11.56 -8.30 -11.15
CA SER A 94 -11.10 -9.18 -12.24
C SER A 94 -10.46 -10.46 -11.71
N GLU A 95 -10.78 -11.58 -12.34
CA GLU A 95 -10.15 -12.88 -12.09
C GLU A 95 -8.93 -13.10 -12.99
N ASP A 96 -8.70 -12.24 -13.97
CA ASP A 96 -7.51 -12.25 -14.80
C ASP A 96 -6.34 -11.62 -14.04
N LYS A 97 -5.35 -12.46 -13.75
CA LYS A 97 -4.17 -12.06 -12.98
C LYS A 97 -3.36 -10.98 -13.68
N GLN A 98 -3.19 -11.08 -15.00
CA GLN A 98 -2.40 -10.12 -15.75
C GLN A 98 -3.11 -8.76 -15.82
N GLU A 99 -4.41 -8.77 -16.08
CA GLU A 99 -5.23 -7.54 -16.08
C GLU A 99 -5.13 -6.83 -14.73
N LEU A 100 -5.24 -7.56 -13.63
CA LEU A 100 -5.19 -6.98 -12.30
C LEU A 100 -3.78 -6.46 -11.93
N LEU A 101 -2.72 -7.15 -12.36
CA LEU A 101 -1.35 -6.67 -12.19
C LEU A 101 -1.05 -5.43 -13.05
N ASP A 102 -1.62 -5.32 -14.25
CA ASP A 102 -1.50 -4.13 -15.08
C ASP A 102 -2.21 -2.94 -14.43
N GLU A 103 -3.36 -3.16 -13.82
CA GLU A 103 -4.08 -2.13 -13.07
C GLU A 103 -3.31 -1.69 -11.81
N LEU A 104 -2.70 -2.62 -11.11
CA LEU A 104 -1.80 -2.32 -10.00
C LEU A 104 -0.63 -1.44 -10.46
N ALA A 105 0.04 -1.81 -11.54
CA ALA A 105 1.16 -1.05 -12.10
C ALA A 105 0.74 0.38 -12.49
N ALA A 106 -0.42 0.53 -13.13
CA ALA A 106 -0.96 1.84 -13.50
C ALA A 106 -1.26 2.71 -12.25
N SER A 107 -1.88 2.13 -11.23
CA SER A 107 -2.18 2.85 -9.99
C SER A 107 -0.92 3.31 -9.24
N LEU A 108 0.13 2.50 -9.26
CA LEU A 108 1.42 2.82 -8.67
C LEU A 108 2.16 3.92 -9.43
N GLU A 109 2.06 3.93 -10.74
CA GLU A 109 2.67 5.01 -11.53
C GLU A 109 2.03 6.36 -11.21
N VAL A 110 0.70 6.41 -11.07
CA VAL A 110 -0.02 7.61 -10.63
C VAL A 110 0.44 8.03 -9.22
N LEU A 111 0.54 7.09 -8.30
CA LEU A 111 1.03 7.37 -6.95
C LEU A 111 2.45 7.93 -6.96
N LYS A 112 3.38 7.32 -7.69
CA LYS A 112 4.76 7.79 -7.77
C LYS A 112 4.88 9.19 -8.37
N GLN A 113 4.13 9.49 -9.42
CA GLN A 113 4.08 10.82 -10.02
C GLN A 113 3.58 11.85 -9.00
N TYR A 114 2.52 11.54 -8.28
CA TYR A 114 2.02 12.39 -7.21
C TYR A 114 3.07 12.63 -6.12
N LEU A 115 3.69 11.58 -5.61
CA LEU A 115 4.70 11.67 -4.55
C LEU A 115 5.90 12.51 -4.97
N ARG A 116 6.37 12.38 -6.21
CA ARG A 116 7.46 13.21 -6.76
C ARG A 116 7.08 14.69 -6.90
N SER A 117 5.79 15.00 -6.97
CA SER A 117 5.29 16.38 -7.03
C SER A 117 5.26 17.07 -5.65
N ILE A 118 5.36 16.31 -4.57
CA ILE A 118 5.34 16.87 -3.21
C ILE A 118 6.71 17.48 -2.89
N PRO A 119 6.77 18.76 -2.45
CA PRO A 119 8.01 19.35 -2.00
C PRO A 119 8.68 18.53 -0.90
N ARG A 120 10.00 18.37 -0.96
CA ARG A 120 10.75 17.51 -0.01
C ARG A 120 10.57 17.94 1.43
N GLU A 121 10.50 19.22 1.69
CA GLU A 121 10.27 19.80 3.01
C GLU A 121 8.91 19.44 3.61
N GLU A 122 7.94 19.01 2.79
CA GLU A 122 6.62 18.58 3.25
C GLU A 122 6.57 17.10 3.65
N TRP A 123 7.55 16.28 3.26
CA TRP A 123 7.50 14.83 3.50
C TRP A 123 7.47 14.44 4.97
N ALA A 124 8.31 15.05 5.77
CA ALA A 124 8.37 14.83 7.22
C ALA A 124 7.58 15.89 8.01
N SER A 125 6.98 16.85 7.32
CA SER A 125 6.20 17.91 7.93
C SER A 125 4.85 17.39 8.42
N ASN A 126 4.45 17.85 9.62
CA ASN A 126 3.11 17.60 10.13
C ASN A 126 2.40 18.93 10.37
N PRO A 127 1.38 19.26 9.56
CA PRO A 127 0.60 20.49 9.71
C PRO A 127 -0.41 20.44 10.86
N GLY A 128 -0.17 19.61 11.88
CA GLY A 128 -1.02 19.48 13.08
C GLY A 128 -1.95 18.26 13.05
N VAL A 129 -1.77 17.37 12.09
CA VAL A 129 -2.60 16.16 11.97
C VAL A 129 -2.07 15.04 12.86
N ASN A 130 -2.93 14.54 13.76
CA ASN A 130 -2.61 13.44 14.65
C ASN A 130 -3.69 12.35 14.56
N TYR A 131 -3.24 11.10 14.74
CA TYR A 131 -4.10 9.93 14.79
C TYR A 131 -3.61 8.97 15.89
N LEU A 132 -4.46 8.66 16.85
CA LEU A 132 -4.14 7.81 18.01
C LEU A 132 -2.85 8.23 18.75
N GLY A 133 -2.59 9.54 18.84
CA GLY A 133 -1.40 10.09 19.50
C GLY A 133 -0.14 10.12 18.62
N TYR A 134 -0.21 9.63 17.39
CA TYR A 134 0.90 9.67 16.43
C TYR A 134 0.74 10.84 15.47
N ARG A 135 1.85 11.49 15.16
CA ARG A 135 1.91 12.49 14.09
C ARG A 135 1.84 11.78 12.74
N ILE A 136 0.93 12.27 11.88
CA ILE A 136 0.77 11.72 10.54
C ILE A 136 1.54 12.60 9.56
N THR A 137 2.39 11.96 8.75
CA THR A 137 3.20 12.62 7.72
C THR A 137 3.11 11.84 6.41
N VAL A 138 3.46 12.48 5.29
CA VAL A 138 3.62 11.79 4.00
C VAL A 138 4.62 10.65 4.16
N GLN A 139 5.77 10.93 4.79
CA GLN A 139 6.83 9.95 5.01
C GLN A 139 6.32 8.68 5.70
N ASN A 140 5.64 8.79 6.84
CA ASN A 140 5.17 7.60 7.54
C ASN A 140 3.99 6.90 6.86
N SER A 141 3.21 7.60 6.02
CA SER A 141 2.21 6.97 5.17
C SER A 141 2.85 6.08 4.10
N ILE A 142 3.95 6.53 3.50
CA ILE A 142 4.69 5.73 2.52
C ILE A 142 5.42 4.56 3.19
N GLU A 143 5.95 4.74 4.38
CA GLU A 143 6.52 3.64 5.18
C GLU A 143 5.46 2.58 5.48
N GLY A 144 4.25 2.99 5.84
CA GLY A 144 3.12 2.10 6.07
C GLY A 144 2.76 1.29 4.83
N LEU A 145 2.63 1.93 3.67
CA LEU A 145 2.33 1.26 2.41
C LEU A 145 3.47 0.30 2.00
N THR A 146 4.72 0.71 2.15
CA THR A 146 5.89 -0.13 1.87
C THR A 146 5.90 -1.39 2.76
N GLY A 147 5.57 -1.22 4.04
CA GLY A 147 5.42 -2.32 4.99
C GLY A 147 4.28 -3.27 4.63
N ASP A 148 3.18 -2.74 4.09
CA ASP A 148 2.02 -3.52 3.68
C ASP A 148 2.36 -4.46 2.50
N TYR A 149 3.07 -3.96 1.49
CA TYR A 149 3.61 -4.79 0.41
C TYR A 149 4.49 -5.93 0.92
N ALA A 150 5.42 -5.63 1.82
CA ALA A 150 6.31 -6.63 2.40
C ALA A 150 5.55 -7.66 3.24
N HIS A 151 4.54 -7.22 4.00
CA HIS A 151 3.67 -8.09 4.78
C HIS A 151 2.90 -9.07 3.88
N HIS A 152 2.26 -8.56 2.84
CA HIS A 152 1.47 -9.39 1.93
C HIS A 152 2.31 -10.33 1.07
N THR A 153 3.50 -9.94 0.67
CA THR A 153 4.45 -10.84 0.00
C THR A 153 4.72 -12.06 0.88
N ARG A 154 5.11 -11.82 2.13
CA ARG A 154 5.38 -12.88 3.10
C ARG A 154 4.15 -13.76 3.38
N GLN A 155 2.97 -13.14 3.52
CA GLN A 155 1.71 -13.85 3.74
C GLN A 155 1.42 -14.85 2.60
N VAL A 156 1.59 -14.43 1.35
CA VAL A 156 1.37 -15.30 0.18
C VAL A 156 2.43 -16.41 0.13
N GLU A 157 3.70 -16.08 0.36
CA GLU A 157 4.81 -17.07 0.35
C GLU A 157 4.62 -18.13 1.42
N GLU A 158 4.28 -17.74 2.65
CA GLU A 158 4.02 -18.66 3.76
C GLU A 158 2.82 -19.57 3.48
N TRP A 159 1.77 -19.00 2.91
CA TRP A 159 0.60 -19.78 2.51
C TRP A 159 0.95 -20.81 1.43
N VAL A 160 1.67 -20.41 0.37
CA VAL A 160 2.13 -21.33 -0.69
C VAL A 160 3.00 -22.45 -0.12
N ALA A 161 3.90 -22.11 0.81
CA ALA A 161 4.73 -23.11 1.48
C ALA A 161 3.89 -24.12 2.29
N SER A 162 2.77 -23.69 2.86
CA SER A 162 1.85 -24.55 3.63
C SER A 162 1.06 -25.55 2.76
N LEU A 163 1.02 -25.34 1.43
CA LEU A 163 0.31 -26.24 0.49
C LEU A 163 1.13 -27.45 0.05
N LYS A 164 2.40 -27.50 0.41
CA LYS A 164 3.34 -28.61 0.11
C LYS A 164 3.29 -29.67 1.20
#